data_da5ab3d0d261bd183f04a51489c49c98
#
_entry.id   da5ab3d0d261bd183f04a51489c49c98
#
_cell.length_a   1.000
_cell.length_b   1.000
_cell.length_c   1.000
_cell.angle_alpha   90.00
_cell.angle_beta   90.00
_cell.angle_gamma   90.00
#
_symmetry.space_group_name_H-M   'P 1'
#
loop_
_entity.id
_entity.type
_entity.pdbx_description
1 polymer ?
#
loop_
_entity_poly.entity_id
_entity_poly.type
_entity_poly.pdbx_seq_one_letter_code
_entity_poly.pdbx_strand_id
1 'polypeptide(L)'
;FEGVPSPVVIPETTDMIVFRENSEDIYAGIEFEASSDEATKLINFLTKEMNVKNIRFEDACGIGIKPISKEGTERHVRKAIQYAIDNDRSSVTIVHKGNIMKYTEGSFKEWSYSLAAREFGATSLDGGEWMSFRNPVTKKLIIMKDIITDNFLQQILTRPGDYDVIATMNLNGDFISDALAAKVGGLGLAPGANLGDKVALFEATHG
;
A
#
# COMPACT_ATOMS: atom_id res chain seq x y z
N PHE A 1 -7.08 2.02 21.82
CA PHE A 1 -6.46 2.28 23.12
C PHE A 1 -7.58 2.51 24.15
N GLU A 2 -7.53 1.78 25.26
CA GLU A 2 -8.55 1.86 26.31
C GLU A 2 -8.59 3.26 26.93
N GLY A 3 -9.80 3.81 27.10
CA GLY A 3 -10.01 5.13 27.69
C GLY A 3 -9.76 6.32 26.74
N VAL A 4 -9.39 6.09 25.50
CA VAL A 4 -9.17 7.15 24.51
C VAL A 4 -10.40 7.31 23.65
N PRO A 5 -10.91 8.54 23.44
CA PRO A 5 -12.05 8.78 22.55
C PRO A 5 -11.80 8.33 21.12
N SER A 6 -12.80 7.69 20.51
CA SER A 6 -12.75 7.24 19.13
C SER A 6 -14.02 7.70 18.38
N PRO A 7 -13.92 8.04 17.09
CA PRO A 7 -15.07 8.38 16.26
C PRO A 7 -15.89 7.14 15.83
N VAL A 8 -15.41 5.93 16.10
CA VAL A 8 -16.11 4.68 15.77
C VAL A 8 -16.69 4.03 17.03
N VAL A 9 -17.77 3.26 16.84
CA VAL A 9 -18.55 2.69 17.96
C VAL A 9 -17.76 1.60 18.70
N ILE A 10 -16.97 0.80 17.96
CA ILE A 10 -16.21 -0.35 18.50
C ILE A 10 -14.77 -0.27 17.98
N PRO A 11 -13.94 0.63 18.55
CA PRO A 11 -12.56 0.81 18.10
C PRO A 11 -11.69 -0.45 18.29
N GLU A 12 -12.03 -1.32 19.23
CA GLU A 12 -11.31 -2.57 19.54
C GLU A 12 -11.30 -3.56 18.37
N THR A 13 -12.22 -3.42 17.42
CA THR A 13 -12.24 -4.24 16.20
C THR A 13 -11.18 -3.81 15.17
N THR A 14 -10.49 -2.70 15.42
CA THR A 14 -9.42 -2.21 14.55
C THR A 14 -8.07 -2.69 15.09
N ASP A 15 -7.59 -3.83 14.59
CA ASP A 15 -6.26 -4.38 14.90
C ASP A 15 -5.53 -4.67 13.59
N MET A 16 -5.02 -3.62 12.95
CA MET A 16 -4.34 -3.71 11.66
C MET A 16 -2.90 -3.23 11.76
N ILE A 17 -2.01 -3.92 11.04
CA ILE A 17 -0.62 -3.50 10.87
C ILE A 17 -0.45 -3.04 9.42
N VAL A 18 -0.04 -1.79 9.24
CA VAL A 18 0.16 -1.19 7.91
C VAL A 18 1.63 -1.25 7.51
N PHE A 19 1.92 -1.97 6.46
CA PHE A 19 3.17 -1.93 5.73
C PHE A 19 3.03 -0.92 4.58
N ARG A 20 3.63 0.25 4.76
CA ARG A 20 3.71 1.32 3.77
C ARG A 20 5.07 1.27 3.07
N GLU A 21 5.10 1.16 1.76
CA GLU A 21 6.34 1.33 1.00
C GLU A 21 6.83 2.78 1.17
N ASN A 22 8.13 3.01 1.36
CA ASN A 22 8.65 4.31 1.75
C ASN A 22 9.74 4.88 0.84
N SER A 23 10.05 4.24 -0.29
CA SER A 23 11.15 4.64 -1.18
C SER A 23 10.70 5.06 -2.58
N GLU A 24 9.52 4.69 -2.99
CA GLU A 24 8.99 4.91 -4.35
C GLU A 24 7.69 5.73 -4.31
N ASP A 25 6.88 5.59 -5.36
CA ASP A 25 5.63 6.31 -5.56
C ASP A 25 5.88 7.80 -5.85
N ILE A 26 4.86 8.64 -5.74
CA ILE A 26 5.00 10.09 -5.90
C ILE A 26 5.95 10.71 -4.85
N TYR A 27 6.18 10.01 -3.75
CA TYR A 27 7.14 10.39 -2.70
C TYR A 27 8.60 10.33 -3.16
N ALA A 28 8.89 9.78 -4.35
CA ALA A 28 10.20 9.90 -4.99
C ALA A 28 10.56 11.36 -5.36
N GLY A 29 9.58 12.28 -5.32
CA GLY A 29 9.79 13.71 -5.53
C GLY A 29 10.17 14.08 -6.96
N ILE A 30 9.80 13.26 -7.94
CA ILE A 30 10.03 13.55 -9.36
C ILE A 30 8.86 14.38 -9.86
N GLU A 31 8.98 15.69 -9.71
CA GLU A 31 7.92 16.64 -10.01
C GLU A 31 8.49 17.90 -10.67
N PHE A 32 7.74 18.47 -11.60
CA PHE A 32 8.11 19.67 -12.35
C PHE A 32 7.00 20.70 -12.28
N GLU A 33 7.39 21.93 -11.93
CA GLU A 33 6.47 23.05 -11.76
C GLU A 33 5.81 23.43 -13.10
N ALA A 34 4.52 23.78 -13.02
CA ALA A 34 3.78 24.28 -14.17
C ALA A 34 4.49 25.46 -14.85
N SER A 35 4.55 25.45 -16.17
CA SER A 35 5.22 26.45 -17.01
C SER A 35 6.75 26.51 -16.88
N SER A 36 7.38 25.58 -16.17
CA SER A 36 8.85 25.45 -16.16
C SER A 36 9.37 24.88 -17.48
N ASP A 37 10.65 25.12 -17.76
CA ASP A 37 11.32 24.54 -18.94
C ASP A 37 11.35 23.02 -18.91
N GLU A 38 11.51 22.45 -17.72
CA GLU A 38 11.54 20.99 -17.47
C GLU A 38 10.16 20.37 -17.74
N ALA A 39 9.09 20.95 -17.19
CA ALA A 39 7.72 20.50 -17.46
C ALA A 39 7.40 20.58 -18.95
N THR A 40 7.75 21.68 -19.59
CA THR A 40 7.56 21.89 -21.04
C THR A 40 8.31 20.86 -21.86
N LYS A 41 9.56 20.54 -21.53
CA LYS A 41 10.34 19.49 -22.21
C LYS A 41 9.70 18.12 -22.05
N LEU A 42 9.29 17.78 -20.84
CA LEU A 42 8.66 16.46 -20.56
C LEU A 42 7.32 16.34 -21.28
N ILE A 43 6.46 17.35 -21.24
CA ILE A 43 5.17 17.37 -21.94
C ILE A 43 5.38 17.24 -23.45
N ASN A 44 6.32 17.98 -24.01
CA ASN A 44 6.67 17.87 -25.44
C ASN A 44 7.17 16.47 -25.80
N PHE A 45 8.00 15.84 -24.98
CA PHE A 45 8.44 14.47 -25.20
C PHE A 45 7.26 13.50 -25.20
N LEU A 46 6.41 13.59 -24.18
CA LEU A 46 5.22 12.71 -24.08
C LEU A 46 4.26 12.89 -25.25
N THR A 47 3.99 14.12 -25.66
CA THR A 47 3.01 14.40 -26.73
C THR A 47 3.58 14.16 -28.12
N LYS A 48 4.82 14.55 -28.40
CA LYS A 48 5.41 14.47 -29.75
C LYS A 48 6.10 13.14 -30.02
N GLU A 49 6.86 12.61 -29.03
CA GLU A 49 7.64 11.38 -29.24
C GLU A 49 6.83 10.12 -28.84
N MET A 50 6.07 10.21 -27.74
CA MET A 50 5.29 9.07 -27.23
C MET A 50 3.81 9.10 -27.66
N ASN A 51 3.38 10.12 -28.42
CA ASN A 51 2.02 10.28 -28.92
C ASN A 51 0.94 10.27 -27.82
N VAL A 52 1.25 10.75 -26.63
CA VAL A 52 0.29 10.92 -25.52
C VAL A 52 -0.65 12.08 -25.88
N LYS A 53 -1.96 11.84 -25.85
CA LYS A 53 -3.01 12.81 -26.22
C LYS A 53 -3.87 13.29 -25.05
N ASN A 54 -3.61 12.78 -23.86
CA ASN A 54 -4.49 12.98 -22.70
C ASN A 54 -4.06 14.14 -21.79
N ILE A 55 -3.01 14.87 -22.14
CA ILE A 55 -2.63 16.11 -21.44
C ILE A 55 -3.48 17.22 -22.06
N ARG A 56 -4.51 17.65 -21.34
CA ARG A 56 -5.56 18.53 -21.89
C ARG A 56 -5.11 19.99 -21.99
N PHE A 57 -4.29 20.46 -21.05
CA PHE A 57 -3.83 21.84 -20.95
C PHE A 57 -2.32 21.84 -20.76
N GLU A 58 -1.58 21.94 -21.85
CA GLU A 58 -0.13 21.74 -21.87
C GLU A 58 0.66 22.96 -21.33
N ASP A 59 0.14 24.18 -21.56
CA ASP A 59 0.87 25.44 -21.31
C ASP A 59 1.10 25.74 -19.82
N ALA A 60 0.22 25.26 -18.94
CA ALA A 60 0.31 25.54 -17.50
C ALA A 60 -0.01 24.25 -16.71
N CYS A 61 0.72 23.18 -17.01
CA CYS A 61 0.55 21.89 -16.41
C CYS A 61 1.76 21.51 -15.57
N GLY A 62 1.56 21.31 -14.27
CA GLY A 62 2.53 20.63 -13.41
C GLY A 62 2.49 19.13 -13.71
N ILE A 63 3.63 18.46 -13.65
CA ILE A 63 3.71 17.03 -13.97
C ILE A 63 4.58 16.29 -12.96
N GLY A 64 4.06 15.18 -12.45
CA GLY A 64 4.76 14.30 -11.52
C GLY A 64 4.86 12.87 -12.05
N ILE A 65 5.88 12.14 -11.62
CA ILE A 65 6.14 10.77 -12.03
C ILE A 65 5.96 9.85 -10.83
N LYS A 66 5.20 8.77 -11.04
CA LYS A 66 4.94 7.73 -10.04
C LYS A 66 5.69 6.45 -10.41
N PRO A 67 6.93 6.26 -9.94
CA PRO A 67 7.65 5.01 -10.16
C PRO A 67 7.19 3.95 -9.16
N ILE A 68 6.93 2.74 -9.65
CA ILE A 68 6.71 1.53 -8.85
C ILE A 68 7.53 0.41 -9.48
N SER A 69 8.46 -0.17 -8.73
CA SER A 69 9.32 -1.22 -9.23
C SER A 69 8.92 -2.60 -8.71
N LYS A 70 9.28 -3.63 -9.48
CA LYS A 70 9.09 -5.01 -9.06
C LYS A 70 9.93 -5.35 -7.84
N GLU A 71 11.19 -4.91 -7.81
CA GLU A 71 12.11 -5.17 -6.71
C GLU A 71 11.63 -4.52 -5.41
N GLY A 72 11.24 -3.24 -5.45
CA GLY A 72 10.67 -2.52 -4.31
C GLY A 72 9.40 -3.19 -3.80
N THR A 73 8.50 -3.57 -4.71
CA THR A 73 7.27 -4.29 -4.39
C THR A 73 7.55 -5.63 -3.70
N GLU A 74 8.39 -6.47 -4.30
CA GLU A 74 8.68 -7.81 -3.76
C GLU A 74 9.39 -7.72 -2.41
N ARG A 75 10.33 -6.80 -2.23
CA ARG A 75 11.00 -6.55 -0.95
C ARG A 75 9.99 -6.18 0.13
N HIS A 76 9.10 -5.24 -0.17
CA HIS A 76 8.10 -4.72 0.73
C HIS A 76 7.07 -5.80 1.13
N VAL A 77 6.45 -6.45 0.15
CA VAL A 77 5.41 -7.46 0.38
C VAL A 77 5.97 -8.70 1.08
N ARG A 78 7.22 -9.09 0.79
CA ARG A 78 7.90 -10.18 1.52
C ARG A 78 7.98 -9.89 3.02
N LYS A 79 8.29 -8.64 3.41
CA LYS A 79 8.31 -8.25 4.82
C LYS A 79 6.92 -8.33 5.46
N ALA A 80 5.88 -7.90 4.75
CA ALA A 80 4.50 -7.98 5.23
C ALA A 80 4.04 -9.44 5.42
N ILE A 81 4.33 -10.32 4.46
CA ILE A 81 4.00 -11.75 4.56
C ILE A 81 4.80 -12.40 5.70
N GLN A 82 6.11 -12.12 5.82
CA GLN A 82 6.92 -12.66 6.89
C GLN A 82 6.41 -12.21 8.26
N TYR A 83 6.02 -10.93 8.39
CA TYR A 83 5.39 -10.44 9.62
C TYR A 83 4.10 -11.20 9.96
N ALA A 84 3.26 -11.48 8.97
CA ALA A 84 2.05 -12.26 9.18
C ALA A 84 2.35 -13.68 9.67
N ILE A 85 3.41 -14.31 9.15
CA ILE A 85 3.88 -15.63 9.60
C ILE A 85 4.40 -15.57 11.03
N ASP A 86 5.29 -14.63 11.34
CA ASP A 86 5.98 -14.54 12.62
C ASP A 86 5.03 -14.19 13.77
N ASN A 87 3.98 -13.43 13.47
CA ASN A 87 2.98 -12.98 14.45
C ASN A 87 1.65 -13.72 14.37
N ASP A 88 1.60 -14.83 13.61
CA ASP A 88 0.42 -15.70 13.44
C ASP A 88 -0.85 -14.93 13.00
N ARG A 89 -0.66 -13.94 12.14
CA ARG A 89 -1.73 -13.11 11.58
C ARG A 89 -2.50 -13.87 10.50
N SER A 90 -3.78 -13.56 10.35
CA SER A 90 -4.72 -14.34 9.54
C SER A 90 -4.74 -13.97 8.05
N SER A 91 -4.35 -12.75 7.72
CA SER A 91 -4.38 -12.28 6.33
C SER A 91 -3.34 -11.20 6.01
N VAL A 92 -2.96 -11.16 4.73
CA VAL A 92 -2.23 -10.03 4.12
C VAL A 92 -3.10 -9.47 3.01
N THR A 93 -3.43 -8.19 3.10
CA THR A 93 -4.28 -7.49 2.13
C THR A 93 -3.46 -6.48 1.33
N ILE A 94 -3.43 -6.66 0.02
CA ILE A 94 -2.82 -5.74 -0.93
C ILE A 94 -3.82 -4.65 -1.26
N VAL A 95 -3.52 -3.41 -0.88
CA VAL A 95 -4.41 -2.26 -1.16
C VAL A 95 -3.84 -1.45 -2.31
N HIS A 96 -4.63 -1.22 -3.36
CA HIS A 96 -4.19 -0.62 -4.61
C HIS A 96 -5.31 0.08 -5.38
N LYS A 97 -4.95 0.89 -6.39
CA LYS A 97 -5.86 1.47 -7.40
C LYS A 97 -5.53 0.95 -8.80
N GLY A 98 -5.23 -0.34 -8.91
CA GLY A 98 -4.75 -0.99 -10.13
C GLY A 98 -5.75 -1.04 -11.29
N ASN A 99 -7.04 -0.83 -11.04
CA ASN A 99 -8.05 -0.69 -12.10
C ASN A 99 -7.87 0.60 -12.93
N ILE A 100 -7.23 1.63 -12.37
CA ILE A 100 -6.90 2.90 -13.05
C ILE A 100 -5.40 2.93 -13.41
N MET A 101 -4.53 2.71 -12.44
CA MET A 101 -3.07 2.74 -12.60
C MET A 101 -2.53 1.33 -12.89
N LYS A 102 -2.82 0.81 -14.08
CA LYS A 102 -2.62 -0.60 -14.45
C LYS A 102 -1.17 -1.05 -14.37
N TYR A 103 -0.24 -0.20 -14.79
CA TYR A 103 1.19 -0.54 -14.92
C TYR A 103 2.05 -0.10 -13.73
N THR A 104 1.45 0.52 -12.74
CA THR A 104 2.07 0.84 -11.46
C THR A 104 1.37 0.06 -10.35
N GLU A 105 0.23 0.51 -9.88
CA GLU A 105 -0.50 -0.15 -8.80
C GLU A 105 -1.09 -1.51 -9.17
N GLY A 106 -1.49 -1.69 -10.44
CA GLY A 106 -1.89 -3.00 -10.94
C GLY A 106 -0.74 -3.99 -10.95
N SER A 107 0.44 -3.54 -11.42
CA SER A 107 1.66 -4.35 -11.37
C SER A 107 2.09 -4.67 -9.93
N PHE A 108 1.94 -3.73 -8.99
CA PHE A 108 2.16 -3.98 -7.56
C PHE A 108 1.31 -5.17 -7.08
N LYS A 109 0.02 -5.20 -7.38
CA LYS A 109 -0.86 -6.34 -7.07
C LYS A 109 -0.34 -7.64 -7.67
N GLU A 110 -0.06 -7.65 -8.98
CA GLU A 110 0.36 -8.85 -9.70
C GLU A 110 1.70 -9.40 -9.20
N TRP A 111 2.68 -8.54 -8.94
CA TRP A 111 3.97 -8.94 -8.38
C TRP A 111 3.83 -9.47 -6.95
N SER A 112 2.90 -8.92 -6.18
CA SER A 112 2.61 -9.39 -4.82
C SER A 112 2.09 -10.83 -4.82
N TYR A 113 1.12 -11.14 -5.67
CA TYR A 113 0.60 -12.50 -5.81
C TYR A 113 1.65 -13.47 -6.38
N SER A 114 2.41 -13.03 -7.38
CA SER A 114 3.50 -13.81 -7.96
C SER A 114 4.57 -14.15 -6.92
N LEU A 115 4.92 -13.20 -6.05
CA LEU A 115 5.84 -13.41 -4.93
C LEU A 115 5.28 -14.44 -3.95
N ALA A 116 4.02 -14.29 -3.54
CA ALA A 116 3.37 -15.20 -2.59
C ALA A 116 3.35 -16.64 -3.11
N ALA A 117 3.03 -16.83 -4.38
CA ALA A 117 3.08 -18.15 -5.02
C ALA A 117 4.51 -18.72 -5.05
N ARG A 118 5.47 -17.93 -5.49
CA ARG A 118 6.85 -18.39 -5.72
C ARG A 118 7.61 -18.68 -4.43
N GLU A 119 7.47 -17.82 -3.41
CA GLU A 119 8.32 -17.89 -2.21
C GLU A 119 7.61 -18.51 -1.00
N PHE A 120 6.28 -18.40 -0.93
CA PHE A 120 5.49 -18.90 0.21
C PHE A 120 4.55 -20.07 -0.14
N GLY A 121 4.58 -20.51 -1.40
CA GLY A 121 3.76 -21.63 -1.85
C GLY A 121 2.25 -21.33 -1.83
N ALA A 122 1.86 -20.05 -1.96
CA ALA A 122 0.47 -19.67 -2.01
C ALA A 122 -0.22 -20.22 -3.27
N THR A 123 -1.42 -20.71 -3.08
CA THR A 123 -2.27 -21.26 -4.16
C THR A 123 -3.63 -20.56 -4.14
N SER A 124 -4.36 -20.62 -5.25
CA SER A 124 -5.71 -20.04 -5.35
C SER A 124 -6.59 -20.52 -4.20
N LEU A 125 -7.28 -19.60 -3.57
CA LEU A 125 -8.30 -19.87 -2.56
C LEU A 125 -9.63 -20.16 -3.26
N ASP A 126 -10.13 -21.37 -3.09
CA ASP A 126 -11.44 -21.82 -3.64
C ASP A 126 -11.62 -21.58 -5.15
N GLY A 127 -10.52 -21.56 -5.91
CA GLY A 127 -10.54 -21.29 -7.34
C GLY A 127 -10.76 -19.82 -7.73
N GLY A 128 -10.78 -18.90 -6.76
CA GLY A 128 -10.89 -17.46 -6.97
C GLY A 128 -9.56 -16.77 -7.23
N GLU A 129 -9.60 -15.44 -7.25
CA GLU A 129 -8.40 -14.60 -7.46
C GLU A 129 -7.51 -14.52 -6.23
N TRP A 130 -8.08 -14.64 -5.03
CA TRP A 130 -7.31 -14.64 -3.79
C TRP A 130 -6.50 -15.91 -3.64
N MET A 131 -5.43 -15.80 -2.88
CA MET A 131 -4.55 -16.94 -2.59
C MET A 131 -4.52 -17.25 -1.10
N SER A 132 -4.05 -18.44 -0.76
CA SER A 132 -3.79 -18.83 0.60
C SER A 132 -2.57 -19.74 0.70
N PHE A 133 -1.95 -19.70 1.86
CA PHE A 133 -0.86 -20.61 2.24
C PHE A 133 -0.92 -20.89 3.74
N ARG A 134 -0.22 -21.92 4.19
CA ARG A 134 -0.19 -22.25 5.62
C ARG A 134 1.04 -21.68 6.28
N ASN A 135 0.84 -21.09 7.46
CA ASN A 135 1.95 -20.70 8.34
C ASN A 135 2.85 -21.94 8.56
N PRO A 136 4.15 -21.88 8.27
CA PRO A 136 5.03 -23.04 8.36
C PRO A 136 5.18 -23.59 9.79
N VAL A 137 4.94 -22.75 10.81
CA VAL A 137 5.04 -23.12 12.24
C VAL A 137 3.70 -23.55 12.79
N THR A 138 2.70 -22.67 12.79
CA THR A 138 1.40 -22.91 13.44
C THR A 138 0.43 -23.72 12.59
N LYS A 139 0.70 -23.88 11.28
CA LYS A 139 -0.16 -24.53 10.29
C LYS A 139 -1.50 -23.83 10.02
N LYS A 140 -1.75 -22.69 10.66
CA LYS A 140 -2.95 -21.89 10.38
C LYS A 140 -2.92 -21.35 8.97
N LEU A 141 -4.09 -21.16 8.40
CA LEU A 141 -4.25 -20.59 7.07
C LEU A 141 -4.00 -19.08 7.12
N ILE A 142 -3.18 -18.57 6.20
CA ILE A 142 -3.01 -17.14 5.93
C ILE A 142 -3.60 -16.86 4.56
N ILE A 143 -4.52 -15.90 4.51
CA ILE A 143 -5.18 -15.49 3.27
C ILE A 143 -4.47 -14.28 2.69
N MET A 144 -4.07 -14.39 1.42
CA MET A 144 -3.58 -13.27 0.63
C MET A 144 -4.69 -12.77 -0.28
N LYS A 145 -5.10 -11.53 -0.09
CA LYS A 145 -6.20 -10.91 -0.82
C LYS A 145 -5.85 -9.50 -1.26
N ASP A 146 -6.63 -8.94 -2.16
CA ASP A 146 -6.49 -7.56 -2.60
C ASP A 146 -7.81 -6.79 -2.52
N ILE A 147 -7.70 -5.47 -2.49
CA ILE A 147 -8.84 -4.58 -2.49
C ILE A 147 -8.45 -3.23 -3.09
N ILE A 148 -9.38 -2.63 -3.82
CA ILE A 148 -9.23 -1.27 -4.34
C ILE A 148 -9.30 -0.27 -3.18
N THR A 149 -8.41 0.72 -3.16
CA THR A 149 -8.18 1.67 -2.06
C THR A 149 -9.45 2.37 -1.58
N ASP A 150 -10.30 2.87 -2.48
CA ASP A 150 -11.55 3.52 -2.11
C ASP A 150 -12.54 2.56 -1.42
N ASN A 151 -12.60 1.32 -1.85
CA ASN A 151 -13.40 0.30 -1.17
C ASN A 151 -12.79 -0.06 0.20
N PHE A 152 -11.46 -0.14 0.29
CA PHE A 152 -10.78 -0.39 1.57
C PHE A 152 -11.11 0.69 2.60
N LEU A 153 -11.04 1.98 2.22
CA LEU A 153 -11.37 3.09 3.10
C LEU A 153 -12.83 3.04 3.62
N GLN A 154 -13.75 2.52 2.81
CA GLN A 154 -15.11 2.24 3.26
C GLN A 154 -15.16 1.05 4.23
N GLN A 155 -14.45 -0.04 3.90
CA GLN A 155 -14.55 -1.29 4.65
C GLN A 155 -13.86 -1.23 6.01
N ILE A 156 -12.83 -0.43 6.19
CA ILE A 156 -12.25 -0.22 7.52
C ILE A 156 -13.24 0.39 8.52
N LEU A 157 -14.29 1.07 8.05
CA LEU A 157 -15.36 1.59 8.89
C LEU A 157 -16.46 0.56 9.17
N THR A 158 -16.79 -0.27 8.18
CA THR A 158 -17.94 -1.17 8.22
C THR A 158 -17.59 -2.59 8.64
N ARG A 159 -16.38 -3.05 8.32
CA ARG A 159 -15.90 -4.42 8.56
C ARG A 159 -14.40 -4.46 8.90
N PRO A 160 -13.95 -3.71 9.92
CA PRO A 160 -12.52 -3.65 10.25
C PRO A 160 -11.91 -5.00 10.59
N GLY A 161 -12.67 -5.90 11.23
CA GLY A 161 -12.21 -7.23 11.62
C GLY A 161 -11.88 -8.19 10.46
N ASP A 162 -12.23 -7.82 9.22
CA ASP A 162 -11.87 -8.60 8.04
C ASP A 162 -10.41 -8.40 7.61
N TYR A 163 -9.70 -7.43 8.19
CA TYR A 163 -8.37 -7.00 7.77
C TYR A 163 -7.36 -7.11 8.91
N ASP A 164 -6.15 -7.55 8.58
CA ASP A 164 -5.10 -7.81 9.55
C ASP A 164 -3.78 -7.12 9.13
N VAL A 165 -2.94 -7.73 8.31
CA VAL A 165 -1.76 -7.07 7.75
C VAL A 165 -2.12 -6.42 6.42
N ILE A 166 -1.80 -5.14 6.28
CA ILE A 166 -2.03 -4.35 5.07
C ILE A 166 -0.69 -4.08 4.41
N ALA A 167 -0.57 -4.35 3.11
CA ALA A 167 0.59 -3.97 2.32
C ALA A 167 0.16 -3.07 1.16
N THR A 168 0.79 -1.91 1.04
CA THR A 168 0.40 -0.91 0.05
C THR A 168 1.57 0.02 -0.31
N MET A 169 1.41 0.75 -1.40
CA MET A 169 2.37 1.74 -1.86
C MET A 169 2.36 2.99 -0.97
N ASN A 170 3.30 3.89 -1.20
CA ASN A 170 3.60 4.99 -0.29
C ASN A 170 2.40 5.94 -0.10
N LEU A 171 1.81 6.48 -1.16
CA LEU A 171 0.70 7.43 -1.04
C LEU A 171 -0.55 6.80 -0.41
N ASN A 172 -0.94 5.62 -0.87
CA ASN A 172 -2.08 4.92 -0.26
C ASN A 172 -1.82 4.59 1.21
N GLY A 173 -0.58 4.22 1.54
CA GLY A 173 -0.17 3.91 2.91
C GLY A 173 -0.24 5.13 3.83
N ASP A 174 0.12 6.30 3.32
CA ASP A 174 -0.02 7.58 4.02
C ASP A 174 -1.47 7.83 4.43
N PHE A 175 -2.39 7.82 3.48
CA PHE A 175 -3.82 8.02 3.75
C PHE A 175 -4.41 6.96 4.67
N ILE A 176 -4.03 5.71 4.48
CA ILE A 176 -4.58 4.57 5.23
C ILE A 176 -4.11 4.59 6.67
N SER A 177 -2.83 4.84 6.92
CA SER A 177 -2.28 4.88 8.28
C SER A 177 -2.95 5.96 9.13
N ASP A 178 -3.17 7.14 8.57
CA ASP A 178 -3.84 8.25 9.26
C ASP A 178 -5.32 7.97 9.50
N ALA A 179 -6.01 7.40 8.51
CA ALA A 179 -7.41 7.00 8.66
C ALA A 179 -7.61 5.94 9.76
N LEU A 180 -6.69 4.97 9.86
CA LEU A 180 -6.71 3.95 10.91
C LEU A 180 -6.33 4.52 12.27
N ALA A 181 -5.32 5.41 12.33
CA ALA A 181 -4.94 6.10 13.56
C ALA A 181 -6.11 6.89 14.15
N ALA A 182 -6.85 7.60 13.31
CA ALA A 182 -8.06 8.34 13.72
C ALA A 182 -9.10 7.43 14.39
N LYS A 183 -9.24 6.19 13.92
CA LYS A 183 -10.21 5.24 14.49
C LYS A 183 -9.84 4.77 15.90
N VAL A 184 -8.56 4.71 16.23
CA VAL A 184 -8.08 4.16 17.51
C VAL A 184 -7.66 5.24 18.52
N GLY A 185 -7.89 6.51 18.23
CA GLY A 185 -7.66 7.60 19.16
C GLY A 185 -6.85 8.77 18.62
N GLY A 186 -6.45 8.74 17.38
CA GLY A 186 -5.76 9.82 16.69
C GLY A 186 -4.29 9.54 16.36
N LEU A 187 -3.75 10.38 15.48
CA LEU A 187 -2.41 10.24 14.93
C LEU A 187 -1.31 10.28 16.01
N GLY A 188 -1.50 11.06 17.05
CA GLY A 188 -0.54 11.16 18.18
C GLY A 188 -0.31 9.87 18.97
N LEU A 189 -1.14 8.83 18.76
CA LEU A 189 -1.00 7.52 19.39
C LEU A 189 -0.46 6.46 18.43
N ALA A 190 -0.32 6.76 17.15
CA ALA A 190 0.11 5.81 16.14
C ALA A 190 1.63 5.60 16.21
N PRO A 191 2.13 4.38 16.49
CA PRO A 191 3.56 4.09 16.43
C PRO A 191 4.00 3.93 14.98
N GLY A 192 5.21 4.40 14.65
CA GLY A 192 5.86 4.22 13.36
C GLY A 192 7.19 3.49 13.49
N ALA A 193 7.50 2.67 12.49
CA ALA A 193 8.80 2.02 12.37
C ALA A 193 9.23 1.93 10.91
N ASN A 194 10.46 2.36 10.63
CA ASN A 194 11.13 2.16 9.35
C ASN A 194 12.08 0.96 9.48
N LEU A 195 11.78 -0.11 8.77
CA LEU A 195 12.49 -1.39 8.89
C LEU A 195 13.41 -1.59 7.67
N GLY A 196 14.71 -1.51 7.89
CA GLY A 196 15.72 -1.93 6.94
C GLY A 196 16.13 -3.40 7.16
N ASP A 197 17.14 -3.85 6.41
CA ASP A 197 17.63 -5.24 6.54
C ASP A 197 18.48 -5.45 7.81
N LYS A 198 19.11 -4.39 8.32
CA LYS A 198 20.04 -4.47 9.46
C LYS A 198 19.71 -3.48 10.57
N VAL A 199 18.80 -2.55 10.33
CA VAL A 199 18.47 -1.48 11.28
C VAL A 199 16.95 -1.26 11.29
N ALA A 200 16.46 -0.79 12.42
CA ALA A 200 15.09 -0.32 12.57
C ALA A 200 15.13 1.07 13.21
N LEU A 201 14.35 2.01 12.68
CA LEU A 201 14.15 3.34 13.24
C LEU A 201 12.69 3.44 13.68
N PHE A 202 12.49 3.74 14.96
CA PHE A 202 11.17 3.95 15.54
C PHE A 202 10.95 5.44 15.76
N GLU A 203 9.82 5.94 15.32
CA GLU A 203 9.48 7.36 15.39
C GLU A 203 7.99 7.57 15.59
N ALA A 204 7.60 8.79 15.95
CA ALA A 204 6.22 9.22 15.83
C ALA A 204 5.88 9.39 14.34
N THR A 205 4.65 9.03 13.96
CA THR A 205 4.18 9.15 12.56
C THR A 205 3.76 10.57 12.19
N HIS A 206 4.01 11.54 13.05
CA HIS A 206 3.64 12.94 12.88
C HIS A 206 4.79 13.88 13.26
N GLY A 207 4.74 15.09 12.77
CA GLY A 207 5.62 16.20 13.15
C GLY A 207 5.11 16.96 14.36
#